data_0696d2c0b692f3c8ebfb2f8c113c9fef
#
_entry.id   0696d2c0b692f3c8ebfb2f8c113c9fef
#
_cell.length_a   1.000
_cell.length_b   1.000
_cell.length_c   1.000
_cell.angle_alpha   90.00
_cell.angle_beta   90.00
_cell.angle_gamma   90.00
#
_symmetry.space_group_name_H-M   'P 1'
#
loop_
_entity.id
_entity.type
_entity.pdbx_description
1 polymer ?
#
loop_
_entity_poly.entity_id
_entity_poly.type
_entity_poly.pdbx_seq_one_letter_code
_entity_poly.pdbx_strand_id
1 'polypeptide(L)'
;MSKETSTIKNVFTVGGFTMLSRVLGLVREMLQSRLIGAGVEQAAFTLAFAIPNMARKLFGEGALTAAFVPVFKGEVESDSLERASRLARAVMTMVLLMLGAIVVLLMGGLEVVVHFREVLGLKDTPRLLLTIRLVKTLLPYMSFICGAAFGMGVLNALGRFKASSFMPCLLNFFWIGILAWLALSGKIHEAYPDFLPGVFTDYRLDQRIHRVAMAILIAGAVQMAFMLWRMSKAGVSPRLSFSGWRDPKVVLVWKNLGIAALGAGAIQINYMLDQLLAQLASGWAAGVIGYAERLMDLPLGVIGVAFGTVLLPTFAGCFAKGDADGARGALQSSVRSLMFVMLPAAAGLFVLAPEITSVIYQGGAFDSVATVRVSRALAVYALGLGFFGFQKMLVPWFQAQNDMKTPLRVSVATVFMNAALNILAVWLLPVEWRHVGLAASTVVCAAAGCALLLVLARRRNGSLGLSAVARPVALSLAAAVLMAAALAVARPFAARLPSVAALAILVALGGALYGAISLALMPDQLKALRSFRRRRG
;
A
#
# COMPACT_ATOMS: atom_id res chain seq x y z
N MET A 1 34.62 -12.07 8.18
CA MET A 1 33.38 -11.41 8.65
C MET A 1 32.34 -12.50 8.88
N SER A 2 31.87 -12.67 10.11
CA SER A 2 30.89 -13.73 10.44
C SER A 2 29.58 -13.54 9.68
N LYS A 3 28.86 -14.64 9.39
CA LYS A 3 27.51 -14.59 8.74
C LYS A 3 26.55 -13.66 9.48
N GLU A 4 26.66 -13.53 10.79
CA GLU A 4 25.85 -12.62 11.62
C GLU A 4 26.09 -11.14 11.32
N THR A 5 27.34 -10.70 11.18
CA THR A 5 27.67 -9.29 10.87
C THR A 5 27.14 -8.89 9.48
N SER A 6 27.14 -9.80 8.51
CA SER A 6 26.56 -9.62 7.19
C SER A 6 25.02 -9.47 7.24
N THR A 7 24.35 -10.28 8.05
CA THR A 7 22.89 -10.25 8.21
C THR A 7 22.43 -8.94 8.86
N ILE A 8 23.09 -8.50 9.92
CA ILE A 8 22.79 -7.24 10.61
C ILE A 8 22.96 -6.04 9.66
N LYS A 9 24.06 -5.99 8.90
CA LYS A 9 24.31 -4.93 7.90
C LYS A 9 23.23 -4.89 6.81
N ASN A 10 22.76 -6.05 6.36
CA ASN A 10 21.68 -6.13 5.37
C ASN A 10 20.35 -5.64 5.94
N VAL A 11 20.01 -5.97 7.18
CA VAL A 11 18.79 -5.50 7.87
C VAL A 11 18.80 -3.97 8.00
N PHE A 12 19.91 -3.37 8.45
CA PHE A 12 20.04 -1.90 8.52
C PHE A 12 19.93 -1.23 7.14
N THR A 13 20.54 -1.83 6.10
CA THR A 13 20.47 -1.28 4.74
C THR A 13 19.05 -1.32 4.18
N VAL A 14 18.36 -2.45 4.33
CA VAL A 14 16.95 -2.60 3.90
C VAL A 14 16.05 -1.65 4.68
N GLY A 15 16.21 -1.59 6.00
CA GLY A 15 15.46 -0.68 6.86
C GLY A 15 15.66 0.80 6.49
N GLY A 16 16.92 1.20 6.25
CA GLY A 16 17.26 2.58 5.87
C GLY A 16 16.63 2.99 4.54
N PHE A 17 16.74 2.16 3.49
CA PHE A 17 16.08 2.47 2.20
C PHE A 17 14.56 2.43 2.29
N THR A 18 13.99 1.56 3.11
CA THR A 18 12.53 1.54 3.35
C THR A 18 12.06 2.84 4.01
N MET A 19 12.78 3.33 5.02
CA MET A 19 12.45 4.61 5.67
C MET A 19 12.63 5.78 4.71
N LEU A 20 13.73 5.83 3.95
CA LEU A 20 13.97 6.84 2.93
C LEU A 20 12.83 6.87 1.90
N SER A 21 12.44 5.71 1.39
CA SER A 21 11.32 5.60 0.43
C SER A 21 9.99 6.10 1.00
N ARG A 22 9.72 5.88 2.29
CA ARG A 22 8.51 6.39 2.96
C ARG A 22 8.52 7.90 3.08
N VAL A 23 9.66 8.48 3.49
CA VAL A 23 9.81 9.95 3.57
C VAL A 23 9.67 10.58 2.19
N LEU A 24 10.35 10.04 1.18
CA LEU A 24 10.22 10.49 -0.21
C LEU A 24 8.78 10.33 -0.71
N GLY A 25 8.10 9.25 -0.36
CA GLY A 25 6.69 9.04 -0.67
C GLY A 25 5.79 10.12 -0.09
N LEU A 26 6.01 10.53 1.16
CA LEU A 26 5.25 11.60 1.79
C LEU A 26 5.52 12.95 1.10
N VAL A 27 6.78 13.28 0.83
CA VAL A 27 7.15 14.51 0.10
C VAL A 27 6.49 14.54 -1.29
N ARG A 28 6.48 13.43 -2.00
CA ARG A 28 5.79 13.28 -3.28
C ARG A 28 4.30 13.57 -3.17
N GLU A 29 3.61 12.98 -2.17
CA GLU A 29 2.17 13.21 -1.97
C GLU A 29 1.87 14.68 -1.63
N MET A 30 2.72 15.32 -0.81
CA MET A 30 2.59 16.75 -0.50
C MET A 30 2.75 17.64 -1.74
N LEU A 31 3.72 17.36 -2.59
CA LEU A 31 3.93 18.11 -3.82
C LEU A 31 2.78 17.87 -4.82
N GLN A 32 2.34 16.62 -4.96
CA GLN A 32 1.26 16.27 -5.88
C GLN A 32 -0.07 16.88 -5.44
N SER A 33 -0.40 16.85 -4.16
CA SER A 33 -1.62 17.48 -3.67
C SER A 33 -1.65 18.97 -3.97
N ARG A 34 -0.56 19.68 -3.75
CA ARG A 34 -0.47 21.13 -4.00
C ARG A 34 -0.49 21.52 -5.47
N LEU A 35 0.03 20.66 -6.36
CA LEU A 35 0.12 20.96 -7.81
C LEU A 35 -1.09 20.48 -8.60
N ILE A 36 -1.73 19.41 -8.18
CA ILE A 36 -2.83 18.74 -8.89
C ILE A 36 -4.16 18.88 -8.12
N GLY A 37 -4.11 18.92 -6.79
CA GLY A 37 -5.31 18.96 -5.95
C GLY A 37 -5.92 17.58 -5.72
N ALA A 38 -7.18 17.57 -5.27
CA ALA A 38 -7.98 16.35 -5.08
C ALA A 38 -9.21 16.33 -6.00
N GLY A 39 -9.11 16.97 -7.16
CA GLY A 39 -10.17 17.10 -8.15
C GLY A 39 -10.32 15.90 -9.09
N VAL A 40 -10.93 16.17 -10.24
CA VAL A 40 -11.21 15.18 -11.30
C VAL A 40 -9.92 14.59 -11.87
N GLU A 41 -8.88 15.40 -12.02
CA GLU A 41 -7.58 15.00 -12.56
C GLU A 41 -6.89 13.98 -11.65
N GLN A 42 -6.89 14.23 -10.34
CA GLN A 42 -6.35 13.30 -9.36
C GLN A 42 -7.17 12.01 -9.31
N ALA A 43 -8.49 12.08 -9.40
CA ALA A 43 -9.35 10.92 -9.42
C ALA A 43 -9.11 10.05 -10.67
N ALA A 44 -9.01 10.68 -11.85
CA ALA A 44 -8.67 9.99 -13.10
C ALA A 44 -7.30 9.30 -13.02
N PHE A 45 -6.30 9.99 -12.47
CA PHE A 45 -4.96 9.44 -12.26
C PHE A 45 -4.95 8.27 -11.27
N THR A 46 -5.68 8.38 -10.16
CA THR A 46 -5.75 7.33 -9.14
C THR A 46 -6.28 6.03 -9.75
N LEU A 47 -7.35 6.10 -10.55
CA LEU A 47 -7.88 4.95 -11.28
C LEU A 47 -6.89 4.42 -12.34
N ALA A 48 -6.30 5.32 -13.14
CA ALA A 48 -5.37 4.92 -14.18
C ALA A 48 -4.12 4.24 -13.61
N PHE A 49 -3.59 4.75 -12.49
CA PHE A 49 -2.43 4.16 -11.82
C PHE A 49 -2.76 2.88 -11.04
N ALA A 50 -4.02 2.68 -10.64
CA ALA A 50 -4.45 1.46 -9.96
C ALA A 50 -4.17 0.19 -10.79
N ILE A 51 -4.36 0.24 -12.13
CA ILE A 51 -4.18 -0.89 -13.04
C ILE A 51 -2.73 -1.42 -13.02
N PRO A 52 -1.70 -0.64 -13.34
CA PRO A 52 -0.33 -1.13 -13.30
C PRO A 52 0.15 -1.43 -11.87
N ASN A 53 -0.35 -0.72 -10.87
CA ASN A 53 -0.02 -1.00 -9.48
C ASN A 53 -0.62 -2.33 -8.99
N MET A 54 -1.81 -2.69 -9.46
CA MET A 54 -2.41 -4.01 -9.25
C MET A 54 -1.53 -5.10 -9.85
N ALA A 55 -1.09 -4.94 -11.10
CA ALA A 55 -0.18 -5.89 -11.75
C ALA A 55 1.15 -6.03 -11.00
N ARG A 56 1.72 -4.93 -10.52
CA ARG A 56 2.93 -4.93 -9.69
C ARG A 56 2.75 -5.73 -8.39
N LYS A 57 1.65 -5.53 -7.67
CA LYS A 57 1.34 -6.27 -6.45
C LYS A 57 1.09 -7.75 -6.72
N LEU A 58 0.39 -8.07 -7.81
CA LEU A 58 0.04 -9.42 -8.19
C LEU A 58 1.27 -10.22 -8.67
N PHE A 59 1.97 -9.69 -9.66
CA PHE A 59 3.09 -10.36 -10.31
C PHE A 59 4.45 -10.03 -9.67
N GLY A 60 4.65 -8.80 -9.18
CA GLY A 60 5.94 -8.34 -8.69
C GLY A 60 6.25 -8.73 -7.25
N GLU A 61 5.33 -8.51 -6.33
CA GLU A 61 5.58 -8.67 -4.89
C GLU A 61 4.97 -9.95 -4.32
N GLY A 62 4.00 -10.57 -4.99
CA GLY A 62 3.25 -11.72 -4.49
C GLY A 62 3.53 -12.99 -5.24
N ALA A 63 2.74 -13.27 -6.28
CA ALA A 63 2.68 -14.56 -6.93
C ALA A 63 3.98 -14.97 -7.62
N LEU A 64 4.64 -14.04 -8.33
CA LEU A 64 5.88 -14.35 -9.05
C LEU A 64 7.02 -14.68 -8.09
N THR A 65 7.17 -13.91 -7.02
CA THR A 65 8.19 -14.17 -6.00
C THR A 65 7.97 -15.53 -5.33
N ALA A 66 6.74 -15.86 -4.98
CA ALA A 66 6.39 -17.13 -4.35
C ALA A 66 6.58 -18.34 -5.29
N ALA A 67 6.29 -18.19 -6.58
CA ALA A 67 6.40 -19.25 -7.57
C ALA A 67 7.83 -19.46 -8.07
N PHE A 68 8.58 -18.37 -8.30
CA PHE A 68 9.88 -18.40 -8.98
C PHE A 68 11.05 -18.57 -8.01
N VAL A 69 11.07 -17.82 -6.89
CA VAL A 69 12.26 -17.75 -6.01
C VAL A 69 12.66 -19.13 -5.44
N PRO A 70 11.75 -20.00 -4.97
CA PRO A 70 12.14 -21.32 -4.47
C PRO A 70 12.79 -22.19 -5.56
N VAL A 71 12.22 -22.20 -6.77
CA VAL A 71 12.73 -23.00 -7.90
C VAL A 71 14.09 -22.47 -8.36
N PHE A 72 14.22 -21.14 -8.48
CA PHE A 72 15.49 -20.50 -8.86
C PHE A 72 16.60 -20.76 -7.81
N LYS A 73 16.26 -20.64 -6.51
CA LYS A 73 17.21 -20.90 -5.44
C LYS A 73 17.66 -22.35 -5.40
N GLY A 74 16.76 -23.29 -5.63
CA GLY A 74 17.09 -24.71 -5.77
C GLY A 74 18.07 -24.96 -6.93
N GLU A 75 17.92 -24.26 -8.08
CA GLU A 75 18.87 -24.35 -9.18
C GLU A 75 20.27 -23.79 -8.81
N VAL A 76 20.31 -22.67 -8.10
CA VAL A 76 21.57 -22.06 -7.65
C VAL A 76 22.31 -22.97 -6.66
N GLU A 77 21.58 -23.68 -5.79
CA GLU A 77 22.18 -24.54 -4.74
C GLU A 77 22.57 -25.93 -5.26
N SER A 78 21.82 -26.47 -6.25
CA SER A 78 22.01 -27.86 -6.69
C SER A 78 22.96 -28.03 -7.87
N ASP A 79 23.21 -27.00 -8.71
CA ASP A 79 23.82 -27.26 -10.00
C ASP A 79 24.81 -26.18 -10.49
N SER A 80 24.30 -25.08 -11.01
CA SER A 80 25.15 -23.98 -11.45
C SER A 80 24.36 -22.70 -11.66
N LEU A 81 25.03 -21.57 -11.45
CA LEU A 81 24.49 -20.26 -11.75
C LEU A 81 24.06 -20.12 -13.21
N GLU A 82 24.67 -20.91 -14.11
CA GLU A 82 24.32 -20.90 -15.54
C GLU A 82 22.94 -21.51 -15.82
N ARG A 83 22.58 -22.63 -15.17
CA ARG A 83 21.24 -23.23 -15.30
C ARG A 83 20.19 -22.33 -14.65
N ALA A 84 20.46 -21.78 -13.46
CA ALA A 84 19.62 -20.80 -12.84
C ALA A 84 19.40 -19.56 -13.75
N SER A 85 20.46 -19.10 -14.44
CA SER A 85 20.38 -18.01 -15.41
C SER A 85 19.53 -18.38 -16.63
N ARG A 86 19.59 -19.61 -17.12
CA ARG A 86 18.71 -20.09 -18.21
C ARG A 86 17.24 -20.12 -17.80
N LEU A 87 16.95 -20.65 -16.60
CA LEU A 87 15.60 -20.61 -16.02
C LEU A 87 15.09 -19.19 -15.89
N ALA A 88 15.89 -18.27 -15.33
CA ALA A 88 15.51 -16.87 -15.15
C ALA A 88 15.21 -16.18 -16.49
N ARG A 89 16.01 -16.42 -17.53
CA ARG A 89 15.77 -15.89 -18.89
C ARG A 89 14.44 -16.36 -19.47
N ALA A 90 14.18 -17.67 -19.44
CA ALA A 90 12.96 -18.26 -19.98
C ALA A 90 11.73 -17.71 -19.27
N VAL A 91 11.71 -17.71 -17.93
CA VAL A 91 10.59 -17.18 -17.13
C VAL A 91 10.41 -15.68 -17.35
N MET A 92 11.48 -14.88 -17.36
CA MET A 92 11.41 -13.43 -17.61
C MET A 92 10.82 -13.14 -18.99
N THR A 93 11.27 -13.84 -20.03
CA THR A 93 10.77 -13.66 -21.41
C THR A 93 9.27 -13.93 -21.48
N MET A 94 8.82 -15.04 -20.91
CA MET A 94 7.41 -15.40 -20.91
C MET A 94 6.56 -14.40 -20.13
N VAL A 95 7.02 -13.94 -18.95
CA VAL A 95 6.32 -12.92 -18.16
C VAL A 95 6.19 -11.61 -18.94
N LEU A 96 7.27 -11.15 -19.59
CA LEU A 96 7.24 -9.92 -20.38
C LEU A 96 6.35 -10.05 -21.61
N LEU A 97 6.36 -11.20 -22.30
CA LEU A 97 5.46 -11.46 -23.43
C LEU A 97 3.99 -11.49 -22.99
N MET A 98 3.68 -12.19 -21.91
CA MET A 98 2.32 -12.23 -21.36
C MET A 98 1.83 -10.82 -20.99
N LEU A 99 2.64 -10.06 -20.27
CA LEU A 99 2.28 -8.69 -19.88
C LEU A 99 2.20 -7.76 -21.09
N GLY A 100 3.10 -7.90 -22.06
CA GLY A 100 3.04 -7.17 -23.32
C GLY A 100 1.76 -7.46 -24.10
N ALA A 101 1.37 -8.73 -24.20
CA ALA A 101 0.10 -9.12 -24.82
C ALA A 101 -1.12 -8.53 -24.07
N ILE A 102 -1.12 -8.58 -22.74
CA ILE A 102 -2.18 -7.95 -21.92
C ILE A 102 -2.24 -6.45 -22.19
N VAL A 103 -1.09 -5.75 -22.23
CA VAL A 103 -1.04 -4.31 -22.53
C VAL A 103 -1.62 -4.02 -23.91
N VAL A 104 -1.23 -4.76 -24.93
CA VAL A 104 -1.74 -4.59 -26.31
C VAL A 104 -3.24 -4.84 -26.37
N LEU A 105 -3.74 -5.92 -25.75
CA LEU A 105 -5.17 -6.22 -25.68
C LEU A 105 -5.96 -5.13 -24.96
N LEU A 106 -5.47 -4.64 -23.82
CA LEU A 106 -6.13 -3.55 -23.09
C LEU A 106 -6.10 -2.24 -23.86
N MET A 107 -4.98 -1.90 -24.51
CA MET A 107 -4.89 -0.72 -25.37
C MET A 107 -5.86 -0.81 -26.55
N GLY A 108 -5.90 -1.96 -27.24
CA GLY A 108 -6.85 -2.21 -28.33
C GLY A 108 -8.31 -2.13 -27.85
N GLY A 109 -8.62 -2.75 -26.71
CA GLY A 109 -9.96 -2.65 -26.09
C GLY A 109 -10.37 -1.21 -25.77
N LEU A 110 -9.44 -0.39 -25.26
CA LEU A 110 -9.71 1.03 -25.00
C LEU A 110 -9.94 1.81 -26.30
N GLU A 111 -9.24 1.49 -27.41
CA GLU A 111 -9.51 2.11 -28.71
C GLU A 111 -10.93 1.75 -29.21
N VAL A 112 -11.32 0.48 -29.08
CA VAL A 112 -12.68 0.04 -29.42
C VAL A 112 -13.72 0.81 -28.58
N VAL A 113 -13.51 0.94 -27.26
CA VAL A 113 -14.41 1.70 -26.40
C VAL A 113 -14.49 3.17 -26.82
N VAL A 114 -13.37 3.79 -27.17
CA VAL A 114 -13.35 5.18 -27.66
C VAL A 114 -14.07 5.31 -29.01
N HIS A 115 -13.87 4.35 -29.91
CA HIS A 115 -14.50 4.38 -31.26
C HIS A 115 -16.02 4.19 -31.18
N PHE A 116 -16.47 3.24 -30.37
CA PHE A 116 -17.89 2.92 -30.21
C PHE A 116 -18.59 3.63 -29.05
N ARG A 117 -17.97 4.66 -28.46
CA ARG A 117 -18.49 5.35 -27.27
C ARG A 117 -19.92 5.91 -27.41
N GLU A 118 -20.26 6.42 -28.61
CA GLU A 118 -21.59 6.95 -28.90
C GLU A 118 -22.62 5.82 -28.95
N VAL A 119 -22.29 4.69 -29.57
CA VAL A 119 -23.14 3.49 -29.64
C VAL A 119 -23.33 2.88 -28.23
N LEU A 120 -22.30 2.95 -27.39
CA LEU A 120 -22.34 2.49 -26.00
C LEU A 120 -23.05 3.47 -25.07
N GLY A 121 -23.58 4.59 -25.58
CA GLY A 121 -24.23 5.63 -24.76
C GLY A 121 -23.31 6.34 -23.78
N LEU A 122 -21.99 6.23 -23.97
CA LEU A 122 -21.01 6.91 -23.14
C LEU A 122 -20.93 8.38 -23.56
N LYS A 123 -21.43 9.26 -22.73
CA LYS A 123 -21.32 10.70 -22.96
C LYS A 123 -19.84 11.11 -22.94
N ASP A 124 -19.44 11.93 -23.92
CA ASP A 124 -18.12 12.56 -23.97
C ASP A 124 -17.93 13.51 -22.78
N THR A 125 -17.56 12.96 -21.65
CA THR A 125 -17.15 13.77 -20.50
C THR A 125 -15.65 13.99 -20.56
N PRO A 126 -15.16 15.21 -20.35
CA PRO A 126 -13.70 15.51 -20.29
C PRO A 126 -12.96 14.57 -19.34
N ARG A 127 -13.64 14.14 -18.28
CA ARG A 127 -13.14 13.17 -17.30
C ARG A 127 -12.89 11.79 -17.91
N LEU A 128 -13.82 11.24 -18.68
CA LEU A 128 -13.65 9.92 -19.32
C LEU A 128 -12.46 9.92 -20.27
N LEU A 129 -12.38 10.94 -21.11
CA LEU A 129 -11.27 11.10 -22.06
C LEU A 129 -9.92 11.25 -21.36
N LEU A 130 -9.85 12.03 -20.27
CA LEU A 130 -8.65 12.16 -19.45
C LEU A 130 -8.25 10.82 -18.84
N THR A 131 -9.21 10.10 -18.25
CA THR A 131 -8.95 8.77 -17.65
C THR A 131 -8.41 7.81 -18.68
N ILE A 132 -9.03 7.71 -19.87
CA ILE A 132 -8.56 6.83 -20.96
C ILE A 132 -7.15 7.21 -21.41
N ARG A 133 -6.87 8.51 -21.58
CA ARG A 133 -5.53 9.00 -21.93
C ARG A 133 -4.49 8.59 -20.90
N LEU A 134 -4.78 8.78 -19.61
CA LEU A 134 -3.87 8.40 -18.52
C LEU A 134 -3.67 6.88 -18.43
N VAL A 135 -4.74 6.09 -18.60
CA VAL A 135 -4.64 4.62 -18.65
C VAL A 135 -3.73 4.19 -19.79
N LYS A 136 -3.95 4.68 -21.03
CA LYS A 136 -3.10 4.37 -22.19
C LYS A 136 -1.63 4.71 -21.91
N THR A 137 -1.35 5.86 -21.29
CA THR A 137 0.02 6.29 -20.94
C THR A 137 0.67 5.36 -19.91
N LEU A 138 -0.10 4.91 -18.92
CA LEU A 138 0.43 4.12 -17.80
C LEU A 138 0.40 2.60 -18.02
N LEU A 139 -0.35 2.08 -19.00
CA LEU A 139 -0.40 0.64 -19.28
C LEU A 139 0.98 0.03 -19.55
N PRO A 140 1.88 0.63 -20.38
CA PRO A 140 3.21 0.05 -20.62
C PRO A 140 4.08 0.01 -19.36
N TYR A 141 3.85 0.90 -18.40
CA TYR A 141 4.53 0.87 -17.09
C TYR A 141 4.37 -0.47 -16.38
N MET A 142 3.25 -1.19 -16.60
CA MET A 142 2.99 -2.50 -16.04
C MET A 142 4.10 -3.51 -16.40
N SER A 143 4.51 -3.56 -17.67
CA SER A 143 5.59 -4.45 -18.12
C SER A 143 6.95 -4.07 -17.51
N PHE A 144 7.24 -2.78 -17.40
CA PHE A 144 8.50 -2.29 -16.82
C PHE A 144 8.59 -2.60 -15.33
N ILE A 145 7.55 -2.30 -14.58
CA ILE A 145 7.58 -2.50 -13.12
C ILE A 145 7.57 -3.98 -12.74
N CYS A 146 6.86 -4.84 -13.49
CA CYS A 146 6.89 -6.29 -13.25
C CYS A 146 8.24 -6.90 -13.66
N GLY A 147 8.86 -6.44 -14.75
CA GLY A 147 10.22 -6.83 -15.12
C GLY A 147 11.25 -6.42 -14.07
N ALA A 148 11.14 -5.21 -13.51
CA ALA A 148 11.97 -4.76 -12.41
C ALA A 148 11.76 -5.61 -11.14
N ALA A 149 10.51 -5.95 -10.82
CA ALA A 149 10.17 -6.79 -9.68
C ALA A 149 10.69 -8.24 -9.84
N PHE A 150 10.67 -8.79 -11.05
CA PHE A 150 11.34 -10.05 -11.36
C PHE A 150 12.83 -9.97 -11.03
N GLY A 151 13.51 -8.91 -11.49
CA GLY A 151 14.92 -8.66 -11.15
C GLY A 151 15.18 -8.56 -9.66
N MET A 152 14.26 -7.93 -8.90
CA MET A 152 14.32 -7.93 -7.42
C MET A 152 14.26 -9.35 -6.86
N GLY A 153 13.36 -10.19 -7.34
CA GLY A 153 13.22 -11.59 -6.94
C GLY A 153 14.52 -12.37 -7.13
N VAL A 154 15.15 -12.25 -8.31
CA VAL A 154 16.45 -12.86 -8.62
C VAL A 154 17.53 -12.38 -7.67
N LEU A 155 17.69 -11.06 -7.49
CA LEU A 155 18.72 -10.48 -6.63
C LEU A 155 18.53 -10.84 -5.15
N ASN A 156 17.29 -10.89 -4.69
CA ASN A 156 16.95 -11.30 -3.33
C ASN A 156 17.28 -12.79 -3.09
N ALA A 157 16.99 -13.66 -4.08
CA ALA A 157 17.36 -15.06 -4.02
C ALA A 157 18.89 -15.27 -3.93
N LEU A 158 19.67 -14.38 -4.56
CA LEU A 158 21.13 -14.35 -4.49
C LEU A 158 21.69 -13.60 -3.25
N GLY A 159 20.85 -13.17 -2.31
CA GLY A 159 21.25 -12.43 -1.10
C GLY A 159 21.69 -10.98 -1.36
N ARG A 160 21.40 -10.40 -2.52
CA ARG A 160 21.81 -9.05 -2.92
C ARG A 160 20.71 -8.02 -2.70
N PHE A 161 20.33 -7.73 -1.46
CA PHE A 161 19.16 -6.92 -1.08
C PHE A 161 19.29 -5.42 -1.34
N LYS A 162 20.49 -4.86 -1.49
CA LYS A 162 20.71 -3.40 -1.62
C LYS A 162 19.96 -2.79 -2.82
N ALA A 163 20.07 -3.42 -3.99
CA ALA A 163 19.45 -2.92 -5.20
C ALA A 163 17.91 -2.98 -5.12
N SER A 164 17.39 -4.09 -4.60
CA SER A 164 15.95 -4.29 -4.40
C SER A 164 15.36 -3.26 -3.45
N SER A 165 16.06 -2.95 -2.35
CA SER A 165 15.60 -1.97 -1.35
C SER A 165 15.66 -0.53 -1.85
N PHE A 166 16.58 -0.21 -2.77
CA PHE A 166 16.71 1.11 -3.38
C PHE A 166 15.67 1.39 -4.48
N MET A 167 15.13 0.35 -5.11
CA MET A 167 14.24 0.49 -6.26
C MET A 167 12.99 1.39 -6.01
N PRO A 168 12.29 1.33 -4.86
CA PRO A 168 11.18 2.24 -4.58
C PRO A 168 11.59 3.71 -4.47
N CYS A 169 12.83 3.98 -4.01
CA CYS A 169 13.36 5.34 -3.96
C CYS A 169 13.50 5.94 -5.36
N LEU A 170 13.90 5.11 -6.34
CA LEU A 170 14.09 5.55 -7.72
C LEU A 170 12.80 6.10 -8.33
N LEU A 171 11.66 5.41 -8.13
CA LEU A 171 10.35 5.92 -8.55
C LEU A 171 10.04 7.28 -7.93
N ASN A 172 10.26 7.40 -6.62
CA ASN A 172 9.98 8.65 -5.92
C ASN A 172 10.88 9.80 -6.40
N PHE A 173 12.14 9.56 -6.75
CA PHE A 173 13.02 10.58 -7.29
C PHE A 173 12.51 11.12 -8.64
N PHE A 174 12.12 10.26 -9.56
CA PHE A 174 11.55 10.71 -10.84
C PHE A 174 10.24 11.47 -10.66
N TRP A 175 9.38 10.96 -9.79
CA TRP A 175 8.08 11.57 -9.52
C TRP A 175 8.23 12.93 -8.83
N ILE A 176 9.06 13.02 -7.79
CA ILE A 176 9.36 14.31 -7.14
C ILE A 176 10.05 15.26 -8.13
N GLY A 177 10.96 14.75 -8.94
CA GLY A 177 11.67 15.56 -9.94
C GLY A 177 10.74 16.25 -10.92
N ILE A 178 9.75 15.51 -11.50
CA ILE A 178 8.76 16.13 -12.39
C ILE A 178 7.85 17.11 -11.66
N LEU A 179 7.43 16.81 -10.43
CA LEU A 179 6.60 17.71 -9.65
C LEU A 179 7.36 19.00 -9.28
N ALA A 180 8.62 18.89 -8.88
CA ALA A 180 9.48 20.04 -8.59
C ALA A 180 9.72 20.88 -9.86
N TRP A 181 9.94 20.21 -11.00
CA TRP A 181 10.09 20.91 -12.29
C TRP A 181 8.80 21.64 -12.68
N LEU A 182 7.62 21.03 -12.52
CA LEU A 182 6.33 21.68 -12.78
C LEU A 182 6.10 22.89 -11.87
N ALA A 183 6.47 22.79 -10.58
CA ALA A 183 6.36 23.89 -9.65
C ALA A 183 7.29 25.06 -10.01
N LEU A 184 8.53 24.75 -10.42
CA LEU A 184 9.53 25.75 -10.77
C LEU A 184 9.21 26.41 -12.12
N SER A 185 8.86 25.62 -13.14
CA SER A 185 8.50 26.13 -14.46
C SER A 185 7.27 27.04 -14.41
N GLY A 186 6.28 26.76 -13.53
CA GLY A 186 5.15 27.64 -13.30
C GLY A 186 5.56 29.01 -12.79
N LYS A 187 6.45 29.06 -11.79
CA LYS A 187 6.99 30.33 -11.25
C LYS A 187 7.83 31.10 -12.28
N ILE A 188 8.63 30.40 -13.07
CA ILE A 188 9.43 31.01 -14.13
C ILE A 188 8.50 31.61 -15.19
N HIS A 189 7.45 30.93 -15.58
CA HIS A 189 6.49 31.45 -16.56
C HIS A 189 5.71 32.66 -16.01
N GLU A 190 5.32 32.66 -14.74
CA GLU A 190 4.72 33.85 -14.09
C GLU A 190 5.65 35.05 -14.09
N ALA A 191 6.96 34.83 -13.86
CA ALA A 191 7.97 35.90 -13.85
C ALA A 191 8.45 36.32 -15.25
N TYR A 192 8.52 35.34 -16.18
CA TYR A 192 9.06 35.51 -17.53
C TYR A 192 8.23 34.73 -18.54
N PRO A 193 7.06 35.26 -19.01
CA PRO A 193 6.12 34.54 -19.86
C PRO A 193 6.71 33.99 -21.17
N ASP A 194 7.65 34.69 -21.77
CA ASP A 194 8.25 34.36 -23.07
C ASP A 194 9.49 33.46 -22.97
N PHE A 195 9.95 33.14 -21.75
CA PHE A 195 11.21 32.40 -21.57
C PHE A 195 11.10 30.90 -21.88
N LEU A 196 9.92 30.30 -21.72
CA LEU A 196 9.72 28.89 -21.97
C LEU A 196 8.86 28.64 -23.21
N PRO A 197 9.24 27.68 -24.11
CA PRO A 197 8.43 27.32 -25.27
C PRO A 197 7.01 26.89 -24.87
N GLY A 198 6.00 27.20 -25.68
CA GLY A 198 4.59 26.98 -25.42
C GLY A 198 4.20 25.53 -25.02
N VAL A 199 4.99 24.52 -25.46
CA VAL A 199 4.82 23.12 -25.04
C VAL A 199 5.01 22.94 -23.53
N PHE A 200 5.80 23.79 -22.88
CA PHE A 200 6.05 23.75 -21.44
C PHE A 200 5.15 24.69 -20.64
N THR A 201 4.40 25.57 -21.31
CA THR A 201 3.58 26.62 -20.68
C THR A 201 2.09 26.28 -20.58
N ASP A 202 1.65 25.12 -21.09
CA ASP A 202 0.28 24.64 -20.84
C ASP A 202 0.16 24.11 -19.40
N TYR A 203 -0.23 24.99 -18.49
CA TYR A 203 -0.36 24.74 -17.05
C TYR A 203 -1.73 24.22 -16.62
N ARG A 204 -2.61 23.83 -17.57
CA ARG A 204 -3.87 23.17 -17.23
C ARG A 204 -3.60 21.90 -16.43
N LEU A 205 -4.48 21.60 -15.47
CA LEU A 205 -4.32 20.48 -14.54
C LEU A 205 -4.25 19.12 -15.27
N ASP A 206 -5.02 18.96 -16.36
CA ASP A 206 -5.00 17.76 -17.19
C ASP A 206 -3.63 17.50 -17.85
N GLN A 207 -2.92 18.56 -18.26
CA GLN A 207 -1.58 18.47 -18.82
C GLN A 207 -0.52 18.20 -17.74
N ARG A 208 -0.65 18.84 -16.56
CA ARG A 208 0.26 18.57 -15.43
C ARG A 208 0.22 17.11 -15.02
N ILE A 209 -0.99 16.53 -14.86
CA ILE A 209 -1.13 15.13 -14.44
C ILE A 209 -0.66 14.15 -15.53
N HIS A 210 -0.83 14.52 -16.81
CA HIS A 210 -0.31 13.71 -17.92
C HIS A 210 1.23 13.67 -17.92
N ARG A 211 1.90 14.81 -17.67
CA ARG A 211 3.38 14.86 -17.51
C ARG A 211 3.85 14.00 -16.33
N VAL A 212 3.12 14.00 -15.22
CA VAL A 212 3.39 13.09 -14.10
C VAL A 212 3.28 11.62 -14.54
N ALA A 213 2.25 11.26 -15.31
CA ALA A 213 2.08 9.90 -15.83
C ALA A 213 3.26 9.50 -16.76
N MET A 214 3.70 10.40 -17.62
CA MET A 214 4.89 10.19 -18.49
C MET A 214 6.16 9.99 -17.67
N ALA A 215 6.38 10.80 -16.64
CA ALA A 215 7.54 10.63 -15.77
C ALA A 215 7.55 9.30 -15.02
N ILE A 216 6.38 8.79 -14.63
CA ILE A 216 6.24 7.47 -14.02
C ILE A 216 6.58 6.37 -15.02
N LEU A 217 6.13 6.50 -16.27
CA LEU A 217 6.47 5.57 -17.35
C LEU A 217 8.00 5.50 -17.55
N ILE A 218 8.66 6.66 -17.64
CA ILE A 218 10.12 6.76 -17.75
C ILE A 218 10.80 6.15 -16.51
N ALA A 219 10.30 6.46 -15.31
CA ALA A 219 10.82 5.89 -14.08
C ALA A 219 10.76 4.36 -14.11
N GLY A 220 9.66 3.77 -14.60
CA GLY A 220 9.51 2.33 -14.74
C GLY A 220 10.55 1.71 -15.69
N ALA A 221 10.79 2.35 -16.84
CA ALA A 221 11.80 1.91 -17.79
C ALA A 221 13.21 1.96 -17.15
N VAL A 222 13.54 3.04 -16.43
CA VAL A 222 14.81 3.19 -15.71
C VAL A 222 14.93 2.16 -14.57
N GLN A 223 13.86 1.91 -13.82
CA GLN A 223 13.83 0.89 -12.77
C GLN A 223 14.12 -0.50 -13.35
N MET A 224 13.48 -0.86 -14.47
CA MET A 224 13.71 -2.12 -15.17
C MET A 224 15.16 -2.21 -15.67
N ALA A 225 15.65 -1.20 -16.35
CA ALA A 225 17.03 -1.16 -16.86
C ALA A 225 18.06 -1.29 -15.72
N PHE A 226 17.84 -0.59 -14.61
CA PHE A 226 18.68 -0.69 -13.41
C PHE A 226 18.69 -2.12 -12.84
N MET A 227 17.54 -2.77 -12.74
CA MET A 227 17.46 -4.14 -12.22
C MET A 227 18.12 -5.15 -13.17
N LEU A 228 17.91 -5.04 -14.48
CA LEU A 228 18.55 -5.89 -15.48
C LEU A 228 20.08 -5.71 -15.46
N TRP A 229 20.56 -4.48 -15.34
CA TRP A 229 21.98 -4.21 -15.17
C TRP A 229 22.56 -4.85 -13.89
N ARG A 230 21.84 -4.75 -12.76
CA ARG A 230 22.26 -5.39 -11.50
C ARG A 230 22.23 -6.91 -11.56
N MET A 231 21.26 -7.50 -12.28
CA MET A 231 21.20 -8.94 -12.55
C MET A 231 22.41 -9.40 -13.37
N SER A 232 22.75 -8.68 -14.45
CA SER A 232 23.93 -8.97 -15.27
C SER A 232 25.21 -8.95 -14.43
N LYS A 233 25.38 -7.93 -13.58
CA LYS A 233 26.51 -7.87 -12.62
C LYS A 233 26.48 -8.94 -11.53
N ALA A 234 25.36 -9.62 -11.36
CA ALA A 234 25.23 -10.75 -10.45
C ALA A 234 25.53 -12.11 -11.12
N GLY A 235 25.84 -12.13 -12.42
CA GLY A 235 26.09 -13.33 -13.20
C GLY A 235 24.82 -13.94 -13.83
N VAL A 236 23.65 -13.29 -13.66
CA VAL A 236 22.41 -13.73 -14.28
C VAL A 236 22.14 -12.86 -15.51
N SER A 237 22.32 -13.45 -16.70
CA SER A 237 22.15 -12.73 -17.97
C SER A 237 20.69 -12.31 -18.16
N PRO A 238 20.38 -11.01 -18.45
CA PRO A 238 19.01 -10.54 -18.67
C PRO A 238 18.56 -10.64 -20.13
N ARG A 239 19.17 -11.54 -20.92
CA ARG A 239 18.81 -11.71 -22.35
C ARG A 239 17.47 -12.41 -22.45
N LEU A 240 16.65 -11.99 -23.41
CA LEU A 240 15.43 -12.71 -23.76
C LEU A 240 15.78 -14.09 -24.35
N SER A 241 15.05 -15.11 -23.97
CA SER A 241 15.25 -16.47 -24.46
C SER A 241 13.91 -17.09 -24.79
N PHE A 242 13.78 -17.49 -26.05
CA PHE A 242 12.60 -18.21 -26.55
C PHE A 242 12.79 -19.75 -26.48
N SER A 243 13.94 -20.21 -25.97
CA SER A 243 14.22 -21.60 -25.68
C SER A 243 13.90 -21.96 -24.25
N GLY A 244 13.47 -23.18 -23.99
CA GLY A 244 13.22 -23.68 -22.63
C GLY A 244 11.78 -23.54 -22.14
N TRP A 245 10.81 -23.19 -22.97
CA TRP A 245 9.40 -23.09 -22.58
C TRP A 245 8.81 -24.41 -22.07
N ARG A 246 9.33 -25.54 -22.58
CA ARG A 246 8.92 -26.89 -22.19
C ARG A 246 9.77 -27.49 -21.06
N ASP A 247 10.72 -26.71 -20.53
CA ASP A 247 11.49 -27.15 -19.37
C ASP A 247 10.53 -27.41 -18.19
N PRO A 248 10.57 -28.61 -17.57
CA PRO A 248 9.68 -28.95 -16.46
C PRO A 248 9.69 -27.92 -15.32
N LYS A 249 10.84 -27.27 -15.08
CA LYS A 249 10.98 -26.25 -14.03
C LYS A 249 10.32 -24.93 -14.41
N VAL A 250 10.37 -24.55 -15.69
CA VAL A 250 9.63 -23.38 -16.21
C VAL A 250 8.13 -23.64 -16.10
N VAL A 251 7.66 -24.83 -16.51
CA VAL A 251 6.26 -25.23 -16.40
C VAL A 251 5.80 -25.22 -14.93
N LEU A 252 6.64 -25.71 -14.01
CA LEU A 252 6.36 -25.69 -12.57
C LEU A 252 6.19 -24.26 -12.05
N VAL A 253 7.08 -23.33 -12.45
CA VAL A 253 6.96 -21.91 -12.08
C VAL A 253 5.63 -21.32 -12.56
N TRP A 254 5.22 -21.62 -13.80
CA TRP A 254 3.96 -21.13 -14.36
C TRP A 254 2.73 -21.70 -13.64
N LYS A 255 2.73 -23.00 -13.32
CA LYS A 255 1.66 -23.64 -12.55
C LYS A 255 1.52 -22.99 -11.17
N ASN A 256 2.65 -22.79 -10.47
CA ASN A 256 2.68 -22.15 -9.17
C ASN A 256 2.27 -20.67 -9.25
N LEU A 257 2.69 -19.95 -10.31
CA LEU A 257 2.30 -18.57 -10.56
C LEU A 257 0.78 -18.42 -10.72
N GLY A 258 0.15 -19.31 -11.50
CA GLY A 258 -1.30 -19.30 -11.67
C GLY A 258 -2.06 -19.47 -10.36
N ILE A 259 -1.66 -20.44 -9.54
CA ILE A 259 -2.27 -20.69 -8.22
C ILE A 259 -2.07 -19.48 -7.29
N ALA A 260 -0.86 -18.95 -7.22
CA ALA A 260 -0.54 -17.79 -6.36
C ALA A 260 -1.24 -16.52 -6.84
N ALA A 261 -1.36 -16.32 -8.17
CA ALA A 261 -2.06 -15.19 -8.77
C ALA A 261 -3.56 -15.22 -8.47
N LEU A 262 -4.21 -16.38 -8.49
CA LEU A 262 -5.61 -16.52 -8.10
C LEU A 262 -5.83 -16.14 -6.63
N GLY A 263 -4.92 -16.57 -5.74
CA GLY A 263 -5.00 -16.22 -4.32
C GLY A 263 -4.82 -14.73 -4.03
N ALA A 264 -3.86 -14.09 -4.69
CA ALA A 264 -3.60 -12.65 -4.53
C ALA A 264 -4.61 -11.78 -5.31
N GLY A 265 -5.21 -12.31 -6.36
CA GLY A 265 -6.11 -11.59 -7.28
C GLY A 265 -7.37 -11.07 -6.60
N ALA A 266 -7.97 -11.83 -5.69
CA ALA A 266 -9.19 -11.42 -4.99
C ALA A 266 -9.03 -10.07 -4.28
N ILE A 267 -7.90 -9.85 -3.60
CA ILE A 267 -7.61 -8.59 -2.89
C ILE A 267 -7.44 -7.44 -3.90
N GLN A 268 -6.80 -7.70 -5.05
CA GLN A 268 -6.58 -6.68 -6.05
C GLN A 268 -7.87 -6.31 -6.82
N ILE A 269 -8.74 -7.28 -7.03
CA ILE A 269 -10.07 -7.05 -7.62
C ILE A 269 -10.90 -6.16 -6.70
N ASN A 270 -10.87 -6.42 -5.38
CA ASN A 270 -11.55 -5.53 -4.43
C ASN A 270 -11.08 -4.08 -4.54
N TYR A 271 -9.75 -3.88 -4.51
CA TYR A 271 -9.19 -2.54 -4.65
C TYR A 271 -9.62 -1.85 -5.94
N MET A 272 -9.68 -2.59 -7.07
CA MET A 272 -10.11 -2.04 -8.35
C MET A 272 -11.60 -1.69 -8.34
N LEU A 273 -12.44 -2.55 -7.75
CA LEU A 273 -13.88 -2.28 -7.59
C LEU A 273 -14.11 -1.02 -6.73
N ASP A 274 -13.37 -0.85 -5.64
CA ASP A 274 -13.45 0.34 -4.80
C ASP A 274 -13.10 1.62 -5.59
N GLN A 275 -12.04 1.58 -6.42
CA GLN A 275 -11.66 2.70 -7.26
C GLN A 275 -12.71 3.02 -8.35
N LEU A 276 -13.31 2.00 -8.96
CA LEU A 276 -14.38 2.17 -9.94
C LEU A 276 -15.66 2.75 -9.30
N LEU A 277 -16.07 2.22 -8.15
CA LEU A 277 -17.24 2.70 -7.41
C LEU A 277 -17.00 4.12 -6.88
N ALA A 278 -15.78 4.45 -6.44
CA ALA A 278 -15.43 5.81 -6.07
C ALA A 278 -15.55 6.78 -7.27
N GLN A 279 -15.17 6.33 -8.46
CA GLN A 279 -15.37 7.11 -9.68
C GLN A 279 -16.86 7.36 -9.99
N LEU A 280 -17.72 6.37 -9.73
CA LEU A 280 -19.17 6.51 -9.92
C LEU A 280 -19.82 7.39 -8.84
N ALA A 281 -19.25 7.40 -7.64
CA ALA A 281 -19.77 8.18 -6.51
C ALA A 281 -19.71 9.69 -6.78
N SER A 282 -18.56 10.19 -7.25
CA SER A 282 -18.38 11.57 -7.70
C SER A 282 -17.08 11.74 -8.50
N GLY A 283 -16.97 12.87 -9.23
CA GLY A 283 -15.77 13.16 -10.04
C GLY A 283 -14.47 13.27 -9.26
N TRP A 284 -14.53 13.51 -7.96
CA TRP A 284 -13.38 13.74 -7.07
C TRP A 284 -13.19 12.66 -6.01
N ALA A 285 -14.18 11.76 -5.80
CA ALA A 285 -14.16 10.83 -4.65
C ALA A 285 -12.94 9.91 -4.64
N ALA A 286 -12.53 9.35 -5.78
CA ALA A 286 -11.36 8.46 -5.84
C ALA A 286 -10.06 9.18 -5.42
N GLY A 287 -9.91 10.46 -5.78
CA GLY A 287 -8.77 11.27 -5.35
C GLY A 287 -8.78 11.52 -3.85
N VAL A 288 -9.93 11.93 -3.31
CA VAL A 288 -10.13 12.18 -1.87
C VAL A 288 -9.88 10.93 -1.03
N ILE A 289 -10.46 9.79 -1.44
CA ILE A 289 -10.26 8.50 -0.77
C ILE A 289 -8.78 8.11 -0.81
N GLY A 290 -8.12 8.24 -1.97
CA GLY A 290 -6.71 7.93 -2.11
C GLY A 290 -5.81 8.72 -1.17
N TYR A 291 -6.05 10.02 -0.96
CA TYR A 291 -5.31 10.83 0.02
C TYR A 291 -5.61 10.40 1.46
N ALA A 292 -6.86 10.10 1.81
CA ALA A 292 -7.22 9.64 3.14
C ALA A 292 -6.58 8.27 3.48
N GLU A 293 -6.61 7.31 2.53
CA GLU A 293 -5.95 6.01 2.67
C GLU A 293 -4.45 6.13 2.92
N ARG A 294 -3.77 7.07 2.23
CA ARG A 294 -2.32 7.30 2.43
C ARG A 294 -1.99 7.71 3.86
N LEU A 295 -2.80 8.58 4.46
CA LEU A 295 -2.61 9.00 5.85
C LEU A 295 -2.90 7.85 6.83
N MET A 296 -3.95 7.07 6.58
CA MET A 296 -4.27 5.87 7.36
C MET A 296 -3.15 4.81 7.28
N ASP A 297 -2.54 4.65 6.11
CA ASP A 297 -1.48 3.67 5.89
C ASP A 297 -0.16 3.98 6.64
N LEU A 298 0.04 5.20 7.11
CA LEU A 298 1.26 5.55 7.86
C LEU A 298 1.40 4.72 9.15
N PRO A 299 0.45 4.72 10.10
CA PRO A 299 0.54 3.89 11.29
C PRO A 299 0.44 2.39 10.98
N LEU A 300 -0.43 1.98 10.02
CA LEU A 300 -0.57 0.59 9.61
C LEU A 300 0.71 0.01 9.02
N GLY A 301 1.45 0.80 8.27
CA GLY A 301 2.68 0.37 7.63
C GLY A 301 3.82 0.12 8.62
N VAL A 302 3.92 0.92 9.70
CA VAL A 302 4.91 0.71 10.77
C VAL A 302 4.66 -0.63 11.47
N ILE A 303 3.41 -0.91 11.80
CA ILE A 303 3.00 -2.11 12.53
C ILE A 303 2.98 -3.34 11.62
N GLY A 304 2.50 -3.19 10.39
CA GLY A 304 2.44 -4.31 9.44
C GLY A 304 3.79 -4.97 9.20
N VAL A 305 4.88 -4.18 9.13
CA VAL A 305 6.25 -4.70 9.01
C VAL A 305 6.69 -5.39 10.30
N ALA A 306 6.39 -4.79 11.47
CA ALA A 306 6.84 -5.34 12.75
C ALA A 306 6.20 -6.71 13.07
N PHE A 307 4.91 -6.87 12.79
CA PHE A 307 4.18 -8.10 13.10
C PHE A 307 4.19 -9.12 11.94
N GLY A 308 4.17 -8.68 10.69
CA GLY A 308 4.13 -9.57 9.53
C GLY A 308 5.37 -10.47 9.40
N THR A 309 6.54 -9.99 9.82
CA THR A 309 7.80 -10.75 9.76
C THR A 309 7.98 -11.72 10.94
N VAL A 310 7.29 -11.49 12.06
CA VAL A 310 7.51 -12.23 13.32
C VAL A 310 6.40 -13.26 13.58
N LEU A 311 5.14 -12.91 13.29
CA LEU A 311 4.01 -13.72 13.72
C LEU A 311 3.88 -15.06 13.00
N LEU A 312 4.07 -15.08 11.68
CA LEU A 312 3.94 -16.32 10.92
C LEU A 312 4.96 -17.37 11.36
N PRO A 313 6.28 -17.09 11.46
CA PRO A 313 7.25 -18.05 11.99
C PRO A 313 6.97 -18.47 13.44
N THR A 314 6.52 -17.54 14.28
CA THR A 314 6.21 -17.82 15.69
C THR A 314 5.04 -18.80 15.79
N PHE A 315 3.92 -18.55 15.12
CA PHE A 315 2.78 -19.46 15.14
C PHE A 315 3.11 -20.81 14.51
N ALA A 316 3.81 -20.81 13.37
CA ALA A 316 4.23 -22.05 12.71
C ALA A 316 5.14 -22.90 13.63
N GLY A 317 6.06 -22.27 14.35
CA GLY A 317 6.91 -22.95 15.32
C GLY A 317 6.13 -23.56 16.50
N CYS A 318 5.14 -22.83 17.02
CA CYS A 318 4.27 -23.37 18.09
C CYS A 318 3.39 -24.52 17.59
N PHE A 319 2.74 -24.36 16.43
CA PHE A 319 1.87 -25.41 15.88
C PHE A 319 2.65 -26.66 15.47
N ALA A 320 3.86 -26.52 14.94
CA ALA A 320 4.74 -27.65 14.61
C ALA A 320 5.16 -28.48 15.84
N LYS A 321 5.24 -27.84 17.02
CA LYS A 321 5.55 -28.49 18.29
C LYS A 321 4.28 -28.98 19.04
N GLY A 322 3.09 -28.75 18.52
CA GLY A 322 1.84 -29.04 19.24
C GLY A 322 1.55 -28.07 20.41
N ASP A 323 2.32 -26.98 20.54
CA ASP A 323 2.21 -26.01 21.63
C ASP A 323 1.10 -24.97 21.31
N ALA A 324 -0.14 -25.40 21.55
CA ALA A 324 -1.31 -24.55 21.35
C ALA A 324 -1.35 -23.37 22.34
N ASP A 325 -0.84 -23.56 23.56
CA ASP A 325 -0.84 -22.51 24.58
C ASP A 325 0.22 -21.45 24.29
N GLY A 326 1.39 -21.84 23.81
CA GLY A 326 2.40 -20.91 23.30
C GLY A 326 1.89 -20.09 22.12
N ALA A 327 1.17 -20.71 21.19
CA ALA A 327 0.54 -19.98 20.08
C ALA A 327 -0.52 -18.98 20.57
N ARG A 328 -1.39 -19.35 21.53
CA ARG A 328 -2.37 -18.47 22.17
C ARG A 328 -1.69 -17.30 22.90
N GLY A 329 -0.65 -17.59 23.68
CA GLY A 329 0.12 -16.57 24.39
C GLY A 329 0.78 -15.56 23.43
N ALA A 330 1.33 -16.03 22.32
CA ALA A 330 1.89 -15.18 21.28
C ALA A 330 0.80 -14.30 20.62
N LEU A 331 -0.39 -14.85 20.33
CA LEU A 331 -1.51 -14.08 19.79
C LEU A 331 -1.98 -13.01 20.78
N GLN A 332 -2.17 -13.34 22.05
CA GLN A 332 -2.61 -12.43 23.10
C GLN A 332 -1.63 -11.28 23.30
N SER A 333 -0.32 -11.59 23.40
CA SER A 333 0.73 -10.59 23.52
C SER A 333 0.76 -9.65 22.31
N SER A 334 0.57 -10.19 21.11
CA SER A 334 0.54 -9.42 19.87
C SER A 334 -0.68 -8.50 19.78
N VAL A 335 -1.86 -9.01 20.14
CA VAL A 335 -3.11 -8.21 20.20
C VAL A 335 -2.98 -7.07 21.21
N ARG A 336 -2.42 -7.35 22.38
CA ARG A 336 -2.17 -6.31 23.40
C ARG A 336 -1.26 -5.22 22.87
N SER A 337 -0.14 -5.59 22.27
CA SER A 337 0.84 -4.63 21.72
C SER A 337 0.29 -3.84 20.53
N LEU A 338 -0.47 -4.51 19.65
CA LEU A 338 -1.14 -3.86 18.52
C LEU A 338 -2.13 -2.80 19.00
N MET A 339 -3.07 -3.18 19.88
CA MET A 339 -4.13 -2.27 20.33
C MET A 339 -3.56 -1.11 21.14
N PHE A 340 -2.49 -1.34 21.93
CA PHE A 340 -1.79 -0.30 22.65
C PHE A 340 -1.25 0.83 21.73
N VAL A 341 -0.86 0.50 20.50
CA VAL A 341 -0.34 1.49 19.53
C VAL A 341 -1.44 1.99 18.59
N MET A 342 -2.36 1.10 18.16
CA MET A 342 -3.37 1.46 17.16
C MET A 342 -4.50 2.30 17.72
N LEU A 343 -4.91 2.10 18.95
CA LEU A 343 -6.02 2.87 19.55
C LEU A 343 -5.68 4.35 19.70
N PRO A 344 -4.53 4.77 20.29
CA PRO A 344 -4.17 6.18 20.33
C PRO A 344 -3.89 6.75 18.93
N ALA A 345 -3.32 5.99 18.01
CA ALA A 345 -3.14 6.43 16.63
C ALA A 345 -4.48 6.69 15.94
N ALA A 346 -5.46 5.80 16.12
CA ALA A 346 -6.82 5.96 15.62
C ALA A 346 -7.50 7.20 16.21
N ALA A 347 -7.43 7.37 17.53
CA ALA A 347 -8.00 8.51 18.25
C ALA A 347 -7.36 9.84 17.80
N GLY A 348 -6.03 9.86 17.65
CA GLY A 348 -5.30 11.02 17.15
C GLY A 348 -5.66 11.36 15.70
N LEU A 349 -5.69 10.38 14.81
CA LEU A 349 -6.10 10.56 13.41
C LEU A 349 -7.56 11.01 13.31
N PHE A 350 -8.45 10.49 14.15
CA PHE A 350 -9.86 10.87 14.16
C PHE A 350 -10.05 12.35 14.55
N VAL A 351 -9.45 12.77 15.66
CA VAL A 351 -9.62 14.12 16.20
C VAL A 351 -8.85 15.16 15.38
N LEU A 352 -7.63 14.84 14.98
CA LEU A 352 -6.73 15.75 14.28
C LEU A 352 -6.78 15.59 12.75
N ALA A 353 -7.78 14.89 12.20
CA ALA A 353 -7.92 14.68 10.76
C ALA A 353 -7.88 16.00 9.96
N PRO A 354 -8.57 17.09 10.34
CA PRO A 354 -8.50 18.36 9.64
C PRO A 354 -7.11 18.99 9.66
N GLU A 355 -6.44 19.02 10.81
CA GLU A 355 -5.11 19.61 10.99
C GLU A 355 -4.06 18.82 10.23
N ILE A 356 -4.10 17.48 10.32
CA ILE A 356 -3.19 16.59 9.61
C ILE A 356 -3.34 16.79 8.09
N THR A 357 -4.59 16.79 7.61
CA THR A 357 -4.88 16.97 6.18
C THR A 357 -4.46 18.35 5.70
N SER A 358 -4.74 19.40 6.47
CA SER A 358 -4.36 20.77 6.14
C SER A 358 -2.84 20.93 6.08
N VAL A 359 -2.12 20.50 7.09
CA VAL A 359 -0.64 20.65 7.15
C VAL A 359 0.05 19.89 6.03
N ILE A 360 -0.42 18.66 5.74
CA ILE A 360 0.23 17.78 4.77
C ILE A 360 -0.15 18.17 3.34
N TYR A 361 -1.43 18.42 3.07
CA TYR A 361 -1.91 18.52 1.68
C TYR A 361 -2.35 19.92 1.25
N GLN A 362 -2.89 20.75 2.15
CA GLN A 362 -3.50 22.02 1.78
C GLN A 362 -2.48 23.01 1.21
N GLY A 363 -2.87 23.64 0.11
CA GLY A 363 -2.09 24.65 -0.60
C GLY A 363 -2.15 24.46 -2.11
N GLY A 364 -1.98 25.54 -2.86
CA GLY A 364 -2.07 25.51 -4.31
C GLY A 364 -3.41 25.00 -4.80
N ALA A 365 -3.40 23.95 -5.60
CA ALA A 365 -4.62 23.32 -6.15
C ALA A 365 -5.44 22.51 -5.13
N PHE A 366 -4.91 22.26 -3.93
CA PHE A 366 -5.63 21.54 -2.86
C PHE A 366 -6.28 22.56 -1.92
N ASP A 367 -7.53 22.85 -2.14
CA ASP A 367 -8.31 23.87 -1.44
C ASP A 367 -8.85 23.41 -0.07
N SER A 368 -9.54 24.29 0.63
CA SER A 368 -10.20 24.02 1.90
C SER A 368 -11.34 22.99 1.77
N VAL A 369 -12.04 22.95 0.63
CA VAL A 369 -13.12 21.99 0.37
C VAL A 369 -12.53 20.58 0.27
N ALA A 370 -11.43 20.40 -0.46
CA ALA A 370 -10.70 19.14 -0.53
C ALA A 370 -10.18 18.72 0.85
N THR A 371 -9.67 19.68 1.65
CA THR A 371 -9.23 19.42 3.04
C THR A 371 -10.37 18.84 3.89
N VAL A 372 -11.56 19.44 3.83
CA VAL A 372 -12.73 18.94 4.58
C VAL A 372 -13.17 17.56 4.10
N ARG A 373 -13.19 17.33 2.78
CA ARG A 373 -13.55 16.02 2.21
C ARG A 373 -12.58 14.92 2.63
N VAL A 374 -11.29 15.15 2.50
CA VAL A 374 -10.26 14.17 2.89
C VAL A 374 -10.27 13.93 4.39
N SER A 375 -10.41 14.97 5.21
CA SER A 375 -10.44 14.81 6.67
C SER A 375 -11.65 14.01 7.16
N ARG A 376 -12.82 14.17 6.54
CA ARG A 376 -14.01 13.35 6.84
C ARG A 376 -13.78 11.87 6.53
N ALA A 377 -13.22 11.55 5.37
CA ALA A 377 -12.88 10.18 5.00
C ALA A 377 -11.80 9.61 5.94
N LEU A 378 -10.76 10.38 6.25
CA LEU A 378 -9.70 9.99 7.18
C LEU A 378 -10.23 9.68 8.58
N ALA A 379 -11.12 10.52 9.10
CA ALA A 379 -11.74 10.28 10.41
C ALA A 379 -12.50 8.95 10.46
N VAL A 380 -13.23 8.62 9.39
CA VAL A 380 -13.92 7.32 9.31
C VAL A 380 -12.92 6.16 9.20
N TYR A 381 -11.92 6.26 8.34
CA TYR A 381 -10.87 5.24 8.24
C TYR A 381 -10.11 5.02 9.55
N ALA A 382 -9.90 6.09 10.33
CA ALA A 382 -9.25 6.00 11.64
C ALA A 382 -9.99 5.05 12.59
N LEU A 383 -11.32 5.01 12.56
CA LEU A 383 -12.13 4.07 13.35
C LEU A 383 -11.86 2.61 12.97
N GLY A 384 -11.46 2.36 11.72
CA GLY A 384 -11.12 1.03 11.20
C GLY A 384 -9.72 0.55 11.55
N LEU A 385 -8.84 1.42 12.03
CA LEU A 385 -7.41 1.15 12.14
C LEU A 385 -7.09 -0.09 13.00
N GLY A 386 -7.79 -0.27 14.10
CA GLY A 386 -7.68 -1.45 14.96
C GLY A 386 -8.07 -2.75 14.25
N PHE A 387 -9.14 -2.74 13.47
CA PHE A 387 -9.60 -3.89 12.70
C PHE A 387 -8.65 -4.26 11.58
N PHE A 388 -8.16 -3.28 10.81
CA PHE A 388 -7.13 -3.49 9.78
C PHE A 388 -5.86 -4.11 10.35
N GLY A 389 -5.39 -3.61 11.50
CA GLY A 389 -4.23 -4.16 12.19
C GLY A 389 -4.47 -5.59 12.67
N PHE A 390 -5.65 -5.86 13.23
CA PHE A 390 -5.98 -7.18 13.78
C PHE A 390 -6.13 -8.25 12.69
N GLN A 391 -6.69 -7.92 11.54
CA GLN A 391 -6.74 -8.84 10.40
C GLN A 391 -5.33 -9.29 9.97
N LYS A 392 -4.34 -8.37 9.99
CA LYS A 392 -2.93 -8.68 9.68
C LYS A 392 -2.29 -9.67 10.67
N MET A 393 -2.90 -9.89 11.84
CA MET A 393 -2.46 -10.90 12.80
C MET A 393 -3.23 -12.21 12.66
N LEU A 394 -4.53 -12.15 12.37
CA LEU A 394 -5.35 -13.35 12.26
C LEU A 394 -5.06 -14.15 10.99
N VAL A 395 -4.71 -13.50 9.89
CA VAL A 395 -4.36 -14.20 8.65
C VAL A 395 -3.15 -15.13 8.84
N PRO A 396 -2.00 -14.70 9.40
CA PRO A 396 -0.87 -15.58 9.73
C PRO A 396 -1.23 -16.73 10.69
N TRP A 397 -2.21 -16.57 11.59
CA TRP A 397 -2.70 -17.64 12.45
C TRP A 397 -3.22 -18.85 11.67
N PHE A 398 -4.01 -18.62 10.63
CA PHE A 398 -4.52 -19.68 9.75
C PHE A 398 -3.42 -20.22 8.83
N GLN A 399 -2.59 -19.33 8.28
CA GLN A 399 -1.48 -19.71 7.40
C GLN A 399 -0.49 -20.65 8.09
N ALA A 400 -0.19 -20.40 9.37
CA ALA A 400 0.68 -21.26 10.18
C ALA A 400 0.12 -22.67 10.40
N GLN A 401 -1.19 -22.85 10.24
CA GLN A 401 -1.90 -24.15 10.29
C GLN A 401 -2.13 -24.74 8.89
N ASN A 402 -1.43 -24.23 7.83
CA ASN A 402 -1.62 -24.59 6.43
C ASN A 402 -3.06 -24.37 5.91
N ASP A 403 -3.84 -23.50 6.57
CA ASP A 403 -5.18 -23.14 6.13
C ASP A 403 -5.17 -21.79 5.39
N MET A 404 -4.93 -21.86 4.09
CA MET A 404 -5.05 -20.71 3.19
C MET A 404 -6.50 -20.47 2.74
N LYS A 405 -7.38 -21.49 2.87
CA LYS A 405 -8.75 -21.43 2.36
C LYS A 405 -9.66 -20.56 3.20
N THR A 406 -9.51 -20.61 4.53
CA THR A 406 -10.37 -19.85 5.45
C THR A 406 -10.18 -18.33 5.29
N PRO A 407 -8.95 -17.76 5.34
CA PRO A 407 -8.75 -16.33 5.04
C PRO A 407 -9.23 -15.92 3.65
N LEU A 408 -9.03 -16.77 2.64
CA LEU A 408 -9.50 -16.50 1.28
C LEU A 408 -11.03 -16.40 1.21
N ARG A 409 -11.77 -17.36 1.80
CA ARG A 409 -13.23 -17.33 1.84
C ARG A 409 -13.77 -16.08 2.55
N VAL A 410 -13.17 -15.71 3.68
CA VAL A 410 -13.54 -14.49 4.41
C VAL A 410 -13.25 -13.26 3.56
N SER A 411 -12.09 -13.19 2.89
CA SER A 411 -11.76 -12.09 1.99
C SER A 411 -12.76 -11.97 0.84
N VAL A 412 -13.12 -13.07 0.19
CA VAL A 412 -14.12 -13.07 -0.88
C VAL A 412 -15.49 -12.59 -0.38
N ALA A 413 -15.94 -13.08 0.78
CA ALA A 413 -17.20 -12.65 1.38
C ALA A 413 -17.20 -11.14 1.70
N THR A 414 -16.10 -10.63 2.27
CA THR A 414 -15.97 -9.20 2.57
C THR A 414 -15.88 -8.33 1.32
N VAL A 415 -15.32 -8.83 0.21
CA VAL A 415 -15.33 -8.13 -1.11
C VAL A 415 -16.77 -7.92 -1.61
N PHE A 416 -17.59 -8.98 -1.62
CA PHE A 416 -18.98 -8.85 -2.05
C PHE A 416 -19.78 -7.94 -1.12
N MET A 417 -19.58 -8.07 0.19
CA MET A 417 -20.22 -7.19 1.17
C MET A 417 -19.79 -5.73 0.96
N ASN A 418 -18.51 -5.48 0.70
CA ASN A 418 -17.99 -4.14 0.45
C ASN A 418 -18.60 -3.54 -0.83
N ALA A 419 -18.63 -4.30 -1.93
CA ALA A 419 -19.26 -3.86 -3.16
C ALA A 419 -20.75 -3.52 -2.97
N ALA A 420 -21.49 -4.35 -2.24
CA ALA A 420 -22.90 -4.09 -1.93
C ALA A 420 -23.09 -2.83 -1.09
N LEU A 421 -22.29 -2.66 -0.02
CA LEU A 421 -22.34 -1.47 0.83
C LEU A 421 -21.90 -0.21 0.08
N ASN A 422 -20.93 -0.29 -0.81
CA ASN A 422 -20.49 0.82 -1.64
C ASN A 422 -21.59 1.25 -2.63
N ILE A 423 -22.26 0.30 -3.28
CA ILE A 423 -23.41 0.58 -4.15
C ILE A 423 -24.52 1.25 -3.34
N LEU A 424 -24.84 0.71 -2.17
CA LEU A 424 -25.86 1.27 -1.27
C LEU A 424 -25.51 2.70 -0.85
N ALA A 425 -24.24 2.96 -0.51
CA ALA A 425 -23.75 4.28 -0.14
C ALA A 425 -23.90 5.29 -1.30
N VAL A 426 -23.58 4.86 -2.53
CA VAL A 426 -23.74 5.71 -3.73
C VAL A 426 -25.22 6.02 -4.00
N TRP A 427 -26.13 5.09 -3.73
CA TRP A 427 -27.56 5.25 -3.97
C TRP A 427 -28.27 6.08 -2.89
N LEU A 428 -27.96 5.83 -1.62
CA LEU A 428 -28.69 6.42 -0.49
C LEU A 428 -28.12 7.77 -0.05
N LEU A 429 -26.82 8.00 -0.22
CA LEU A 429 -26.18 9.19 0.31
C LEU A 429 -26.15 10.34 -0.70
N PRO A 430 -26.32 11.59 -0.24
CA PRO A 430 -26.06 12.77 -1.04
C PRO A 430 -24.61 12.75 -1.58
N VAL A 431 -24.37 13.33 -2.74
CA VAL A 431 -23.06 13.32 -3.44
C VAL A 431 -21.90 13.73 -2.52
N GLU A 432 -22.15 14.74 -1.67
CA GLU A 432 -21.16 15.27 -0.72
C GLU A 432 -20.73 14.27 0.38
N TRP A 433 -21.52 13.23 0.64
CA TRP A 433 -21.25 12.23 1.67
C TRP A 433 -20.91 10.84 1.12
N ARG A 434 -21.03 10.61 -0.19
CA ARG A 434 -20.77 9.31 -0.80
C ARG A 434 -19.35 8.79 -0.50
N HIS A 435 -18.34 9.64 -0.56
CA HIS A 435 -16.96 9.29 -0.23
C HIS A 435 -16.79 8.84 1.24
N VAL A 436 -17.55 9.42 2.16
CA VAL A 436 -17.59 9.02 3.57
C VAL A 436 -18.26 7.65 3.71
N GLY A 437 -19.36 7.43 2.95
CA GLY A 437 -20.02 6.13 2.89
C GLY A 437 -19.12 5.01 2.38
N LEU A 438 -18.33 5.28 1.33
CA LEU A 438 -17.33 4.32 0.82
C LEU A 438 -16.25 3.99 1.86
N ALA A 439 -15.75 5.00 2.58
CA ALA A 439 -14.81 4.79 3.68
C ALA A 439 -15.44 3.96 4.81
N ALA A 440 -16.70 4.24 5.16
CA ALA A 440 -17.44 3.50 6.17
C ALA A 440 -17.67 2.03 5.76
N SER A 441 -18.03 1.78 4.51
CA SER A 441 -18.16 0.42 3.96
C SER A 441 -16.89 -0.40 4.17
N THR A 442 -15.73 0.18 3.87
CA THR A 442 -14.43 -0.48 4.06
C THR A 442 -14.17 -0.79 5.54
N VAL A 443 -14.49 0.13 6.46
CA VAL A 443 -14.33 -0.07 7.91
C VAL A 443 -15.27 -1.18 8.43
N VAL A 444 -16.54 -1.15 8.01
CA VAL A 444 -17.53 -2.17 8.39
C VAL A 444 -17.10 -3.55 7.88
N CYS A 445 -16.59 -3.64 6.65
CA CYS A 445 -16.07 -4.88 6.07
C CYS A 445 -14.83 -5.39 6.83
N ALA A 446 -13.95 -4.50 7.26
CA ALA A 446 -12.81 -4.88 8.07
C ALA A 446 -13.25 -5.43 9.44
N ALA A 447 -14.21 -4.79 10.10
CA ALA A 447 -14.78 -5.27 11.37
C ALA A 447 -15.46 -6.63 11.21
N ALA A 448 -16.30 -6.81 10.17
CA ALA A 448 -16.95 -8.06 9.86
C ALA A 448 -15.96 -9.17 9.53
N GLY A 449 -14.93 -8.88 8.73
CA GLY A 449 -13.86 -9.84 8.42
C GLY A 449 -13.09 -10.26 9.67
N CYS A 450 -12.79 -9.33 10.59
CA CYS A 450 -12.21 -9.67 11.89
C CYS A 450 -13.12 -10.59 12.72
N ALA A 451 -14.41 -10.26 12.80
CA ALA A 451 -15.37 -11.05 13.55
C ALA A 451 -15.49 -12.49 12.98
N LEU A 452 -15.60 -12.61 11.66
CA LEU A 452 -15.65 -13.90 10.96
C LEU A 452 -14.38 -14.73 11.21
N LEU A 453 -13.20 -14.15 11.04
CA LEU A 453 -11.93 -14.84 11.30
C LEU A 453 -11.82 -15.27 12.76
N LEU A 454 -12.23 -14.44 13.71
CA LEU A 454 -12.24 -14.79 15.13
C LEU A 454 -13.19 -15.96 15.44
N VAL A 455 -14.41 -15.93 14.90
CA VAL A 455 -15.39 -17.01 15.09
C VAL A 455 -14.84 -18.32 14.52
N LEU A 456 -14.27 -18.28 13.31
CA LEU A 456 -13.71 -19.46 12.65
C LEU A 456 -12.47 -20.00 13.40
N ALA A 457 -11.59 -19.10 13.88
CA ALA A 457 -10.45 -19.48 14.70
C ALA A 457 -10.88 -20.14 16.02
N ARG A 458 -11.93 -19.61 16.71
CA ARG A 458 -12.49 -20.19 17.91
C ARG A 458 -13.14 -21.57 17.66
N ARG A 459 -13.88 -21.71 16.55
CA ARG A 459 -14.49 -23.00 16.19
C ARG A 459 -13.46 -24.09 15.94
N ARG A 460 -12.31 -23.73 15.38
CA ARG A 460 -11.24 -24.67 15.03
C ARG A 460 -10.31 -25.00 16.20
N ASN A 461 -9.91 -23.98 16.97
CA ASN A 461 -8.86 -24.11 17.98
C ASN A 461 -9.39 -24.01 19.43
N GLY A 462 -10.70 -23.91 19.60
CA GLY A 462 -11.31 -23.66 20.91
C GLY A 462 -11.10 -22.22 21.38
N SER A 463 -11.10 -21.99 22.68
CA SER A 463 -10.89 -20.65 23.22
C SER A 463 -9.50 -20.11 22.88
N LEU A 464 -9.45 -18.91 22.30
CA LEU A 464 -8.20 -18.19 22.01
C LEU A 464 -7.66 -17.41 23.23
N GLY A 465 -8.40 -17.48 24.37
CA GLY A 465 -8.00 -16.79 25.59
C GLY A 465 -7.99 -15.26 25.50
N LEU A 466 -8.72 -14.67 24.54
CA LEU A 466 -8.73 -13.21 24.35
C LEU A 466 -9.39 -12.44 25.50
N SER A 467 -10.12 -13.11 26.39
CA SER A 467 -10.60 -12.52 27.64
C SER A 467 -9.46 -12.00 28.52
N ALA A 468 -8.30 -12.66 28.50
CA ALA A 468 -7.13 -12.22 29.24
C ALA A 468 -6.56 -10.87 28.77
N VAL A 469 -6.82 -10.48 27.51
CA VAL A 469 -6.39 -9.17 26.96
C VAL A 469 -7.50 -8.13 26.93
N ALA A 470 -8.73 -8.49 27.29
CA ALA A 470 -9.87 -7.57 27.25
C ALA A 470 -9.65 -6.36 28.17
N ARG A 471 -9.22 -6.59 29.43
CA ARG A 471 -8.91 -5.49 30.37
C ARG A 471 -7.79 -4.57 29.87
N PRO A 472 -6.60 -5.07 29.46
CA PRO A 472 -5.56 -4.22 28.86
C PRO A 472 -6.02 -3.43 27.63
N VAL A 473 -6.83 -4.04 26.75
CA VAL A 473 -7.37 -3.37 25.56
C VAL A 473 -8.39 -2.29 25.96
N ALA A 474 -9.29 -2.59 26.90
CA ALA A 474 -10.25 -1.61 27.42
C ALA A 474 -9.56 -0.41 28.08
N LEU A 475 -8.50 -0.64 28.86
CA LEU A 475 -7.70 0.44 29.45
C LEU A 475 -6.98 1.29 28.39
N SER A 476 -6.43 0.63 27.34
CA SER A 476 -5.82 1.36 26.21
C SER A 476 -6.86 2.18 25.44
N LEU A 477 -8.07 1.67 25.28
CA LEU A 477 -9.19 2.38 24.66
C LEU A 477 -9.61 3.58 25.52
N ALA A 478 -9.78 3.41 26.81
CA ALA A 478 -10.13 4.49 27.73
C ALA A 478 -9.05 5.59 27.73
N ALA A 479 -7.77 5.22 27.77
CA ALA A 479 -6.66 6.15 27.66
C ALA A 479 -6.67 6.91 26.31
N ALA A 480 -6.96 6.24 25.22
CA ALA A 480 -7.06 6.84 23.89
C ALA A 480 -8.27 7.79 23.79
N VAL A 481 -9.41 7.46 24.39
CA VAL A 481 -10.60 8.32 24.45
C VAL A 481 -10.32 9.56 25.29
N LEU A 482 -9.68 9.43 26.46
CA LEU A 482 -9.28 10.57 27.29
C LEU A 482 -8.28 11.48 26.55
N MET A 483 -7.31 10.89 25.88
CA MET A 483 -6.40 11.64 25.01
C MET A 483 -7.17 12.39 23.90
N ALA A 484 -8.11 11.73 23.23
CA ALA A 484 -8.92 12.34 22.17
C ALA A 484 -9.75 13.53 22.70
N ALA A 485 -10.39 13.37 23.86
CA ALA A 485 -11.13 14.44 24.51
C ALA A 485 -10.24 15.65 24.86
N ALA A 486 -9.06 15.39 25.44
CA ALA A 486 -8.10 16.45 25.75
C ALA A 486 -7.60 17.16 24.48
N LEU A 487 -7.32 16.43 23.40
CA LEU A 487 -6.96 17.01 22.12
C LEU A 487 -8.09 17.85 21.52
N ALA A 488 -9.34 17.39 21.60
CA ALA A 488 -10.50 18.15 21.12
C ALA A 488 -10.65 19.49 21.85
N VAL A 489 -10.39 19.52 23.16
CA VAL A 489 -10.38 20.75 23.97
C VAL A 489 -9.18 21.63 23.62
N ALA A 490 -8.01 21.06 23.36
CA ALA A 490 -6.79 21.81 23.06
C ALA A 490 -6.78 22.43 21.64
N ARG A 491 -7.49 21.85 20.67
CA ARG A 491 -7.53 22.30 19.26
C ARG A 491 -7.82 23.79 19.07
N PRO A 492 -8.88 24.39 19.64
CA PRO A 492 -9.19 25.81 19.45
C PRO A 492 -8.08 26.73 19.98
N PHE A 493 -7.35 26.34 21.02
CA PHE A 493 -6.21 27.10 21.53
C PHE A 493 -5.00 27.01 20.61
N ALA A 494 -4.75 25.84 20.06
CA ALA A 494 -3.66 25.62 19.10
C ALA A 494 -3.92 26.31 17.74
N ALA A 495 -5.17 26.53 17.35
CA ALA A 495 -5.55 27.21 16.10
C ALA A 495 -4.99 28.65 15.98
N ARG A 496 -4.52 29.25 17.07
CA ARG A 496 -3.85 30.57 17.09
C ARG A 496 -2.39 30.51 16.63
N LEU A 497 -1.81 29.31 16.55
CA LEU A 497 -0.42 29.08 16.17
C LEU A 497 -0.31 28.76 14.66
N PRO A 498 0.87 28.91 14.06
CA PRO A 498 1.12 28.43 12.70
C PRO A 498 0.77 26.93 12.59
N SER A 499 0.09 26.51 11.51
CA SER A 499 -0.52 25.18 11.35
C SER A 499 0.44 24.02 11.65
N VAL A 500 1.70 24.12 11.23
CA VAL A 500 2.71 23.07 11.49
C VAL A 500 3.07 23.00 12.96
N ALA A 501 3.24 24.15 13.63
CA ALA A 501 3.55 24.21 15.05
C ALA A 501 2.36 23.72 15.89
N ALA A 502 1.14 24.12 15.52
CA ALA A 502 -0.09 23.67 16.15
C ALA A 502 -0.21 22.14 16.11
N LEU A 503 -0.03 21.54 14.94
CA LEU A 503 -0.09 20.08 14.78
C LEU A 503 1.02 19.38 15.57
N ALA A 504 2.26 19.89 15.54
CA ALA A 504 3.37 19.30 16.28
C ALA A 504 3.11 19.31 17.79
N ILE A 505 2.60 20.43 18.33
CA ILE A 505 2.25 20.56 19.74
C ILE A 505 1.10 19.61 20.12
N LEU A 506 0.04 19.53 19.29
CA LEU A 506 -1.09 18.63 19.55
C LEU A 506 -0.68 17.16 19.52
N VAL A 507 0.17 16.76 18.57
CA VAL A 507 0.71 15.39 18.50
C VAL A 507 1.60 15.09 19.71
N ALA A 508 2.48 16.02 20.10
CA ALA A 508 3.33 15.87 21.28
C ALA A 508 2.49 15.78 22.57
N LEU A 509 1.49 16.64 22.71
CA LEU A 509 0.54 16.63 23.83
C LEU A 509 -0.22 15.30 23.91
N GLY A 510 -0.75 14.82 22.78
CA GLY A 510 -1.44 13.52 22.71
C GLY A 510 -0.55 12.37 23.12
N GLY A 511 0.68 12.32 22.59
CA GLY A 511 1.66 11.31 22.96
C GLY A 511 2.05 11.36 24.46
N ALA A 512 2.27 12.55 25.00
CA ALA A 512 2.58 12.74 26.40
C ALA A 512 1.42 12.32 27.32
N LEU A 513 0.18 12.73 27.01
CA LEU A 513 -1.01 12.36 27.76
C LEU A 513 -1.27 10.85 27.73
N TYR A 514 -1.25 10.24 26.54
CA TYR A 514 -1.42 8.80 26.42
C TYR A 514 -0.32 8.05 27.17
N GLY A 515 0.93 8.51 27.06
CA GLY A 515 2.07 7.94 27.78
C GLY A 515 1.90 8.05 29.31
N ALA A 516 1.50 9.22 29.82
CA ALA A 516 1.26 9.45 31.26
C ALA A 516 0.11 8.57 31.79
N ILE A 517 -1.04 8.54 31.09
CA ILE A 517 -2.17 7.69 31.48
C ILE A 517 -1.78 6.20 31.43
N SER A 518 -1.00 5.81 30.43
CA SER A 518 -0.52 4.43 30.31
C SER A 518 0.47 4.04 31.41
N LEU A 519 1.32 4.96 31.86
CA LEU A 519 2.20 4.76 33.00
C LEU A 519 1.42 4.56 34.31
N ALA A 520 0.35 5.30 34.49
CA ALA A 520 -0.50 5.22 35.68
C ALA A 520 -1.36 3.93 35.68
N LEU A 521 -1.99 3.58 34.55
CA LEU A 521 -2.99 2.50 34.48
C LEU A 521 -2.42 1.16 33.99
N MET A 522 -1.28 1.16 33.27
CA MET A 522 -0.75 -0.01 32.58
C MET A 522 0.79 -0.10 32.60
N PRO A 523 1.44 -0.01 33.79
CA PRO A 523 2.91 0.04 33.88
C PRO A 523 3.58 -1.21 33.27
N ASP A 524 2.93 -2.36 33.36
CA ASP A 524 3.47 -3.64 32.84
C ASP A 524 3.52 -3.71 31.31
N GLN A 525 2.61 -3.01 30.62
CA GLN A 525 2.64 -2.94 29.16
C GLN A 525 3.85 -2.13 28.65
N LEU A 526 4.18 -1.06 29.33
CA LEU A 526 5.37 -0.25 29.00
C LEU A 526 6.68 -0.99 29.31
N LYS A 527 6.73 -1.77 30.40
CA LYS A 527 7.88 -2.65 30.70
C LYS A 527 8.05 -3.72 29.63
N ALA A 528 6.96 -4.33 29.14
CA ALA A 528 6.98 -5.31 28.06
C ALA A 528 7.51 -4.71 26.74
N LEU A 529 7.11 -3.48 26.38
CA LEU A 529 7.63 -2.79 25.20
C LEU A 529 9.12 -2.43 25.33
N ARG A 530 9.59 -2.05 26.53
CA ARG A 530 11.00 -1.79 26.82
C ARG A 530 11.85 -3.07 26.75
N SER A 531 11.33 -4.21 27.20
CA SER A 531 12.02 -5.50 27.11
C SER A 531 12.16 -6.01 25.68
N PHE A 532 11.21 -5.71 24.79
CA PHE A 532 11.32 -5.96 23.35
C PHE A 532 12.50 -5.19 22.72
N ARG A 533 12.75 -3.97 23.17
CA ARG A 533 13.88 -3.15 22.72
C ARG A 533 15.23 -3.69 23.24
N ARG A 534 15.30 -4.24 24.46
CA ARG A 534 16.51 -4.80 25.06
C ARG A 534 16.91 -6.18 24.48
N ARG A 535 15.98 -6.96 23.95
CA ARG A 535 16.30 -8.25 23.28
C ARG A 535 16.79 -8.09 21.84
N ARG A 536 16.78 -6.87 21.29
CA ARG A 536 17.29 -6.52 19.95
C ARG A 536 18.62 -5.77 19.96
N GLY A 537 19.13 -5.32 21.09
CA GLY A 537 20.49 -4.83 21.31
C GLY A 537 21.30 -5.89 22.02
#